data_8ce854918c28ee5e55fb058948d37641
#
_entry.id   8ce854918c28ee5e55fb058948d37641
#
_cell.length_a   1.000
_cell.length_b   1.000
_cell.length_c   1.000
_cell.angle_alpha   90.00
_cell.angle_beta   90.00
_cell.angle_gamma   90.00
#
_symmetry.space_group_name_H-M   'P 1'
#
loop_
_entity.id
_entity.type
_entity.pdbx_description
1 polymer ?
#
loop_
_entity_poly.entity_id
_entity_poly.type
_entity_poly.pdbx_seq_one_letter_code
_entity_poly.pdbx_strand_id
1 'polypeptide(L)'
;MTREIRSLAILKRWLRPFKLWLKSLIEVKSSILLSRDVAWSVSSNYRVMEAAPEIVKVTGTRIQLPVSPAEFQRRTCQGNDLYGVVVDRRLVSWGWVAGAGTRVSVVHNLYLRVPERAVYIWDCATEPAFRGQGYFQALLDGILRAHRDTATEALVTVDTGNRASRKALVKAGFKPGFNYISVRVIGSVLFSLALKGRQVTRAQPQFDGLSLQTPNN
;
A
#
# COMPACT_ATOMS: atom_id res chain seq x y z
N MET A 1 7.27 41.56 33.64
CA MET A 1 7.40 40.67 32.46
C MET A 1 7.49 39.17 32.75
N THR A 2 7.60 38.73 34.01
CA THR A 2 7.82 37.30 34.36
C THR A 2 6.56 36.50 34.76
N ARG A 3 5.42 37.15 35.04
CA ARG A 3 4.17 36.44 35.42
C ARG A 3 3.35 35.94 34.23
N GLU A 4 3.32 36.67 33.10
CA GLU A 4 2.55 36.27 31.92
C GLU A 4 3.14 35.06 31.22
N ILE A 5 4.47 34.91 31.18
CA ILE A 5 5.14 33.77 30.54
C ILE A 5 4.87 32.46 31.27
N ARG A 6 4.76 32.50 32.61
CA ARG A 6 4.39 31.33 33.44
C ARG A 6 2.94 30.90 33.21
N SER A 7 2.04 31.84 33.07
CA SER A 7 0.60 31.59 32.80
C SER A 7 0.38 30.89 31.48
N LEU A 8 1.07 31.32 30.40
CA LEU A 8 1.01 30.71 29.07
C LEU A 8 1.62 29.29 29.04
N ALA A 9 2.66 29.04 29.83
CA ALA A 9 3.25 27.69 29.92
C ALA A 9 2.34 26.70 30.64
N ILE A 10 1.66 27.14 31.70
CA ILE A 10 0.67 26.34 32.44
C ILE A 10 -0.54 26.04 31.52
N LEU A 11 -1.07 27.04 30.82
CA LEU A 11 -2.18 26.87 29.89
C LEU A 11 -1.84 25.90 28.76
N LYS A 12 -0.64 25.98 28.19
CA LYS A 12 -0.13 25.03 27.17
C LYS A 12 -0.02 23.60 27.69
N ARG A 13 0.34 23.42 28.96
CA ARG A 13 0.45 22.11 29.63
C ARG A 13 -0.92 21.48 29.87
N TRP A 14 -1.93 22.27 30.27
CA TRP A 14 -3.30 21.81 30.43
C TRP A 14 -4.02 21.52 29.09
N LEU A 15 -3.69 22.25 28.03
CA LEU A 15 -4.27 22.07 26.72
C LEU A 15 -3.63 20.88 25.96
N ARG A 16 -2.48 20.36 26.39
CA ARG A 16 -1.83 19.20 25.74
C ARG A 16 -2.72 17.94 25.73
N PRO A 17 -3.27 17.45 26.85
CA PRO A 17 -4.12 16.27 26.83
C PRO A 17 -5.39 16.49 26.03
N PHE A 18 -5.98 17.69 26.04
CA PHE A 18 -7.14 18.02 25.22
C PHE A 18 -6.83 18.03 23.72
N LYS A 19 -5.66 18.56 23.31
CA LYS A 19 -5.19 18.49 21.92
C LYS A 19 -4.89 17.06 21.48
N LEU A 20 -4.34 16.24 22.34
CA LEU A 20 -4.09 14.82 22.05
C LEU A 20 -5.41 14.05 21.93
N TRP A 21 -6.37 14.34 22.83
CA TRP A 21 -7.71 13.76 22.77
C TRP A 21 -8.46 14.20 21.48
N LEU A 22 -8.41 15.49 21.11
CA LEU A 22 -8.98 15.97 19.85
C LEU A 22 -8.32 15.32 18.63
N LYS A 23 -7.00 15.12 18.65
CA LYS A 23 -6.27 14.40 17.58
C LYS A 23 -6.67 12.93 17.48
N SER A 24 -7.06 12.28 18.57
CA SER A 24 -7.56 10.92 18.55
C SER A 24 -8.97 10.79 17.94
N LEU A 25 -9.71 11.90 17.91
CA LEU A 25 -11.04 11.96 17.33
C LEU A 25 -11.04 12.20 15.81
N ILE A 26 -9.94 12.75 15.28
CA ILE A 26 -9.80 13.08 13.85
C ILE A 26 -8.67 12.26 13.27
N GLU A 27 -9.00 11.40 12.34
CA GLU A 27 -8.03 10.61 11.58
C GLU A 27 -8.01 11.09 10.14
N VAL A 28 -6.83 11.53 9.69
CA VAL A 28 -6.60 11.95 8.31
C VAL A 28 -5.63 10.99 7.66
N LYS A 29 -6.05 10.35 6.59
CA LYS A 29 -5.21 9.48 5.75
C LYS A 29 -5.08 10.11 4.38
N SER A 30 -3.84 10.20 3.91
CA SER A 30 -3.53 10.71 2.58
C SER A 30 -2.61 9.73 1.88
N SER A 31 -2.98 9.30 0.70
CA SER A 31 -2.25 8.29 -0.06
C SER A 31 -2.26 8.60 -1.56
N ILE A 32 -1.41 7.91 -2.28
CA ILE A 32 -1.30 7.98 -3.74
C ILE A 32 -1.60 6.59 -4.30
N LEU A 33 -2.45 6.54 -5.32
CA LEU A 33 -2.55 5.37 -6.19
C LEU A 33 -1.45 5.48 -7.25
N LEU A 34 -0.70 4.41 -7.41
CA LEU A 34 0.28 4.27 -8.49
C LEU A 34 -0.08 3.05 -9.33
N SER A 35 0.28 3.11 -10.61
CA SER A 35 0.12 1.99 -11.53
C SER A 35 1.40 1.73 -12.33
N ARG A 36 1.52 0.49 -12.81
CA ARG A 36 2.60 0.05 -13.67
C ARG A 36 2.08 -0.98 -14.67
N ASP A 37 2.52 -0.87 -15.93
CA ASP A 37 2.34 -1.91 -16.93
C ASP A 37 3.14 -3.17 -16.53
N VAL A 38 2.47 -4.32 -16.50
CA VAL A 38 3.07 -5.60 -16.09
C VAL A 38 4.06 -6.13 -17.16
N ALA A 39 3.80 -5.87 -18.43
CA ALA A 39 4.67 -6.29 -19.53
C ALA A 39 6.00 -5.52 -19.57
N TRP A 40 6.07 -4.35 -18.93
CA TRP A 40 7.27 -3.53 -18.95
C TRP A 40 8.32 -4.13 -17.98
N SER A 41 9.32 -4.81 -18.55
CA SER A 41 10.46 -5.29 -17.79
C SER A 41 11.38 -4.10 -17.44
N VAL A 42 11.50 -3.77 -16.18
CA VAL A 42 12.68 -3.00 -15.73
C VAL A 42 13.86 -3.94 -15.84
N SER A 43 14.84 -3.58 -16.66
CA SER A 43 16.18 -4.14 -16.52
C SER A 43 16.62 -3.88 -15.07
N SER A 44 16.53 -4.90 -14.25
CA SER A 44 16.70 -4.81 -12.82
C SER A 44 18.19 -4.64 -12.48
N ASN A 45 18.68 -3.39 -12.57
CA ASN A 45 19.96 -2.99 -12.01
C ASN A 45 19.93 -2.87 -10.46
N TYR A 46 19.12 -3.72 -9.78
CA TYR A 46 19.39 -3.88 -8.36
C TYR A 46 20.55 -4.88 -8.23
N ARG A 47 21.52 -4.50 -7.43
CA ARG A 47 22.63 -5.39 -7.07
C ARG A 47 22.04 -6.72 -6.62
N VAL A 48 22.15 -7.72 -7.48
CA VAL A 48 21.79 -9.10 -7.13
C VAL A 48 22.73 -9.48 -6.00
N MET A 49 22.19 -9.77 -4.84
CA MET A 49 22.94 -10.41 -3.77
C MET A 49 23.44 -11.78 -4.23
N GLU A 50 24.48 -12.31 -3.62
CA GLU A 50 25.22 -13.53 -3.99
C GLU A 50 24.35 -14.78 -4.22
N ALA A 51 23.11 -14.79 -3.74
CA ALA A 51 22.11 -15.81 -4.08
C ALA A 51 20.86 -15.13 -4.66
N ALA A 52 20.37 -15.58 -5.80
CA ALA A 52 19.09 -15.14 -6.35
C ALA A 52 17.99 -15.46 -5.34
N PRO A 53 17.26 -14.46 -4.81
CA PRO A 53 16.25 -14.71 -3.80
C PRO A 53 15.11 -15.54 -4.39
N GLU A 54 14.68 -16.57 -3.67
CA GLU A 54 13.52 -17.35 -4.06
C GLU A 54 12.26 -16.52 -3.83
N ILE A 55 11.49 -16.30 -4.90
CA ILE A 55 10.20 -15.62 -4.82
C ILE A 55 9.12 -16.66 -4.94
N VAL A 56 8.34 -16.79 -3.89
CA VAL A 56 7.32 -17.84 -3.76
C VAL A 56 5.93 -17.24 -3.55
N LYS A 57 4.92 -17.88 -4.16
CA LYS A 57 3.55 -17.76 -3.69
C LYS A 57 3.41 -18.62 -2.44
N VAL A 58 3.09 -18.02 -1.31
CA VAL A 58 3.01 -18.71 -0.03
C VAL A 58 1.67 -19.44 0.07
N THR A 59 1.72 -20.78 0.04
CA THR A 59 0.51 -21.63 0.03
C THR A 59 0.31 -22.44 1.32
N GLY A 60 1.18 -22.32 2.33
CA GLY A 60 1.06 -23.15 3.53
C GLY A 60 2.05 -22.82 4.65
N THR A 61 2.03 -23.66 5.66
CA THR A 61 2.57 -23.46 7.01
C THR A 61 4.08 -23.72 7.19
N ARG A 62 4.82 -23.97 6.13
CA ARG A 62 6.27 -24.27 6.23
C ARG A 62 7.14 -23.03 6.50
N ILE A 63 6.57 -21.84 6.34
CA ILE A 63 7.25 -20.56 6.52
C ILE A 63 6.47 -19.78 7.57
N GLN A 64 7.17 -19.10 8.46
CA GLN A 64 6.53 -18.20 9.43
C GLN A 64 5.76 -17.10 8.69
N LEU A 65 4.44 -17.06 8.87
CA LEU A 65 3.56 -16.10 8.23
C LEU A 65 3.70 -14.72 8.90
N PRO A 66 3.57 -13.62 8.12
CA PRO A 66 3.61 -12.26 8.66
C PRO A 66 2.31 -11.85 9.36
N VAL A 67 1.30 -12.70 9.30
CA VAL A 67 -0.03 -12.53 9.92
C VAL A 67 -0.43 -13.82 10.64
N SER A 68 -1.46 -13.77 11.48
CA SER A 68 -1.99 -14.97 12.12
C SER A 68 -2.53 -15.97 11.08
N PRO A 69 -2.54 -17.29 11.38
CA PRO A 69 -3.09 -18.29 10.47
C PRO A 69 -4.56 -18.02 10.09
N ALA A 70 -5.38 -17.54 11.03
CA ALA A 70 -6.77 -17.18 10.79
C ALA A 70 -6.89 -16.00 9.82
N GLU A 71 -6.04 -14.99 9.97
CA GLU A 71 -6.01 -13.83 9.06
C GLU A 71 -5.49 -14.21 7.68
N PHE A 72 -4.48 -15.08 7.60
CA PHE A 72 -4.01 -15.63 6.34
C PHE A 72 -5.14 -16.35 5.60
N GLN A 73 -5.83 -17.26 6.27
CA GLN A 73 -6.96 -17.99 5.69
C GLN A 73 -8.08 -17.05 5.25
N ARG A 74 -8.45 -16.08 6.07
CA ARG A 74 -9.46 -15.07 5.75
C ARG A 74 -9.13 -14.32 4.46
N ARG A 75 -7.88 -13.82 4.35
CA ARG A 75 -7.42 -13.06 3.15
C ARG A 75 -7.41 -13.96 1.91
N THR A 76 -6.94 -15.19 2.03
CA THR A 76 -6.90 -16.15 0.92
C THR A 76 -8.30 -16.51 0.43
N CYS A 77 -9.26 -16.77 1.34
CA CYS A 77 -10.65 -17.00 0.99
C CYS A 77 -11.32 -15.78 0.31
N GLN A 78 -10.79 -14.58 0.53
CA GLN A 78 -11.24 -13.35 -0.13
C GLN A 78 -10.57 -13.10 -1.49
N GLY A 79 -9.83 -14.06 -2.04
CA GLY A 79 -9.16 -13.94 -3.35
C GLY A 79 -7.83 -13.18 -3.31
N ASN A 80 -7.16 -13.16 -2.14
CA ASN A 80 -5.83 -12.57 -2.04
C ASN A 80 -4.76 -13.64 -1.90
N ASP A 81 -3.66 -13.45 -2.60
CA ASP A 81 -2.48 -14.31 -2.54
C ASP A 81 -1.35 -13.61 -1.80
N LEU A 82 -0.62 -14.35 -0.97
CA LEU A 82 0.61 -13.86 -0.34
C LEU A 82 1.82 -14.26 -1.19
N TYR A 83 2.61 -13.28 -1.59
CA TYR A 83 3.91 -13.48 -2.20
C TYR A 83 5.02 -13.10 -1.25
N GLY A 84 6.13 -13.81 -1.32
CA GLY A 84 7.26 -13.56 -0.45
C GLY A 84 8.61 -13.84 -1.08
N VAL A 85 9.60 -13.15 -0.57
CA VAL A 85 11.02 -13.41 -0.82
C VAL A 85 11.56 -14.19 0.36
N VAL A 86 12.10 -15.36 0.07
CA VAL A 86 12.64 -16.28 1.08
C VAL A 86 14.16 -16.31 1.00
N VAL A 87 14.81 -16.15 2.13
CA VAL A 87 16.25 -16.29 2.33
C VAL A 87 16.45 -17.18 3.55
N ASP A 88 17.24 -18.23 3.42
CA ASP A 88 17.52 -19.18 4.51
C ASP A 88 16.25 -19.69 5.22
N ARG A 89 15.22 -20.06 4.44
CA ARG A 89 13.89 -20.50 4.90
C ARG A 89 13.11 -19.44 5.69
N ARG A 90 13.52 -18.19 5.66
CA ARG A 90 12.87 -17.06 6.34
C ARG A 90 12.25 -16.13 5.33
N LEU A 91 11.01 -15.73 5.58
CA LEU A 91 10.30 -14.72 4.78
C LEU A 91 10.85 -13.34 5.15
N VAL A 92 11.61 -12.71 4.24
CA VAL A 92 12.30 -11.43 4.50
C VAL A 92 11.60 -10.23 3.89
N SER A 93 10.83 -10.45 2.82
CA SER A 93 9.98 -9.42 2.21
C SER A 93 8.70 -10.07 1.69
N TRP A 94 7.57 -9.41 1.86
CA TRP A 94 6.27 -9.96 1.45
C TRP A 94 5.32 -8.89 1.00
N GLY A 95 4.27 -9.31 0.28
CA GLY A 95 3.16 -8.48 -0.15
C GLY A 95 1.95 -9.31 -0.52
N TRP A 96 0.78 -8.79 -0.26
CA TRP A 96 -0.48 -9.38 -0.67
C TRP A 96 -0.87 -8.89 -2.05
N VAL A 97 -1.46 -9.78 -2.84
CA VAL A 97 -1.93 -9.51 -4.19
C VAL A 97 -3.38 -9.90 -4.31
N ALA A 98 -4.21 -8.95 -4.67
CA ALA A 98 -5.61 -9.17 -5.02
C ALA A 98 -5.73 -9.26 -6.55
N GLY A 99 -6.37 -10.31 -7.05
CA GLY A 99 -6.65 -10.51 -8.47
C GLY A 99 -7.90 -9.78 -8.95
N ALA A 100 -8.18 -9.86 -10.25
CA ALA A 100 -9.33 -9.26 -10.91
C ALA A 100 -10.65 -9.54 -10.18
N GLY A 101 -11.52 -8.54 -10.09
CA GLY A 101 -12.82 -8.62 -9.44
C GLY A 101 -12.81 -8.59 -7.91
N THR A 102 -11.66 -8.81 -7.27
CA THR A 102 -11.53 -8.77 -5.81
C THR A 102 -11.79 -7.36 -5.28
N ARG A 103 -12.60 -7.27 -4.23
CA ARG A 103 -12.86 -5.99 -3.53
C ARG A 103 -11.91 -5.85 -2.35
N VAL A 104 -11.06 -4.82 -2.39
CA VAL A 104 -10.07 -4.54 -1.35
C VAL A 104 -10.38 -3.22 -0.66
N SER A 105 -10.31 -3.20 0.66
CA SER A 105 -10.37 -1.96 1.42
C SER A 105 -9.05 -1.20 1.25
N VAL A 106 -9.13 0.04 0.81
CA VAL A 106 -7.95 0.89 0.58
C VAL A 106 -7.65 1.73 1.83
N VAL A 107 -8.62 2.51 2.26
CA VAL A 107 -8.54 3.29 3.51
C VAL A 107 -9.94 3.67 3.97
N HIS A 108 -10.19 3.60 5.27
CA HIS A 108 -11.48 3.90 5.88
C HIS A 108 -12.64 3.13 5.16
N ASN A 109 -13.54 3.84 4.48
CA ASN A 109 -14.64 3.29 3.70
C ASN A 109 -14.40 3.31 2.18
N LEU A 110 -13.17 3.61 1.75
CA LEU A 110 -12.82 3.54 0.33
C LEU A 110 -12.44 2.12 -0.05
N TYR A 111 -13.00 1.66 -1.15
CA TYR A 111 -12.78 0.32 -1.70
C TYR A 111 -12.32 0.42 -3.15
N LEU A 112 -11.42 -0.46 -3.51
CA LEU A 112 -11.05 -0.73 -4.89
C LEU A 112 -11.63 -2.09 -5.27
N ARG A 113 -12.39 -2.15 -6.35
CA ARG A 113 -12.63 -3.39 -7.06
C ARG A 113 -11.55 -3.51 -8.13
N VAL A 114 -10.72 -4.53 -8.02
CA VAL A 114 -9.59 -4.72 -8.92
C VAL A 114 -10.10 -4.90 -10.36
N PRO A 115 -9.61 -4.10 -11.33
CA PRO A 115 -10.03 -4.22 -12.74
C PRO A 115 -9.75 -5.60 -13.33
N GLU A 116 -10.45 -5.99 -14.41
CA GLU A 116 -10.34 -7.34 -15.00
C GLU A 116 -8.93 -7.63 -15.47
N ARG A 117 -8.11 -6.93 -15.91
CA ARG A 117 -6.74 -7.23 -16.32
C ARG A 117 -5.70 -6.57 -15.43
N ALA A 118 -6.04 -6.39 -14.17
CA ALA A 118 -5.14 -5.78 -13.19
C ALA A 118 -4.93 -6.70 -11.97
N VAL A 119 -3.84 -6.42 -11.28
CA VAL A 119 -3.59 -6.90 -9.91
C VAL A 119 -3.40 -5.71 -8.99
N TYR A 120 -3.83 -5.85 -7.74
CA TYR A 120 -3.61 -4.84 -6.72
C TYR A 120 -2.68 -5.39 -5.64
N ILE A 121 -1.51 -4.74 -5.48
CA ILE A 121 -0.48 -5.12 -4.52
C ILE A 121 -0.65 -4.27 -3.27
N TRP A 122 -0.72 -4.91 -2.11
CA TRP A 122 -0.99 -4.22 -0.85
C TRP A 122 -0.33 -4.91 0.36
N ASP A 123 -0.31 -4.23 1.50
CA ASP A 123 0.26 -4.71 2.77
C ASP A 123 1.65 -5.32 2.60
N CYS A 124 2.51 -4.57 1.89
CA CYS A 124 3.88 -4.97 1.62
C CYS A 124 4.79 -4.54 2.76
N ALA A 125 5.70 -5.43 3.14
CA ALA A 125 6.75 -5.11 4.10
C ALA A 125 8.05 -5.85 3.79
N THR A 126 9.14 -5.30 4.32
CA THR A 126 10.45 -5.96 4.37
C THR A 126 10.96 -5.87 5.79
N GLU A 127 11.44 -6.99 6.32
CA GLU A 127 12.02 -7.05 7.65
C GLU A 127 13.11 -5.98 7.83
N PRO A 128 13.20 -5.32 8.98
CA PRO A 128 14.14 -4.21 9.20
C PRO A 128 15.59 -4.55 8.84
N ALA A 129 16.07 -5.73 9.21
CA ALA A 129 17.43 -6.19 8.94
C ALA A 129 17.74 -6.37 7.44
N PHE A 130 16.70 -6.52 6.60
CA PHE A 130 16.83 -6.79 5.17
C PHE A 130 16.45 -5.58 4.29
N ARG A 131 16.18 -4.42 4.91
CA ARG A 131 15.86 -3.17 4.17
C ARG A 131 17.09 -2.62 3.45
N GLY A 132 16.84 -1.89 2.35
CA GLY A 132 17.90 -1.26 1.55
C GLY A 132 18.68 -2.23 0.65
N GLN A 133 18.42 -3.53 0.71
CA GLN A 133 19.16 -4.59 0.02
C GLN A 133 18.49 -5.06 -1.29
N GLY A 134 17.43 -4.43 -1.74
CA GLY A 134 16.76 -4.75 -3.00
C GLY A 134 15.64 -5.79 -2.92
N TYR A 135 15.38 -6.41 -1.76
CA TYR A 135 14.37 -7.46 -1.62
C TYR A 135 12.94 -7.01 -1.96
N PHE A 136 12.60 -5.76 -1.68
CA PHE A 136 11.29 -5.23 -2.06
C PHE A 136 11.15 -5.11 -3.59
N GLN A 137 12.20 -4.72 -4.30
CA GLN A 137 12.21 -4.70 -5.77
C GLN A 137 12.11 -6.11 -6.33
N ALA A 138 12.86 -7.06 -5.76
CA ALA A 138 12.79 -8.47 -6.16
C ALA A 138 11.37 -9.05 -5.97
N LEU A 139 10.72 -8.71 -4.84
CA LEU A 139 9.32 -9.08 -4.58
C LEU A 139 8.39 -8.55 -5.67
N LEU A 140 8.46 -7.24 -5.96
CA LEU A 140 7.61 -6.62 -6.97
C LEU A 140 7.82 -7.25 -8.36
N ASP A 141 9.07 -7.44 -8.76
CA ASP A 141 9.38 -8.09 -10.05
C ASP A 141 8.90 -9.53 -10.11
N GLY A 142 8.97 -10.27 -9.01
CA GLY A 142 8.44 -11.63 -8.92
C GLY A 142 6.94 -11.68 -9.05
N ILE A 143 6.22 -10.77 -8.35
CA ILE A 143 4.76 -10.64 -8.46
C ILE A 143 4.38 -10.32 -9.91
N LEU A 144 5.03 -9.34 -10.53
CA LEU A 144 4.72 -8.93 -11.90
C LEU A 144 4.98 -10.06 -12.91
N ARG A 145 6.08 -10.80 -12.77
CA ARG A 145 6.36 -11.97 -13.61
C ARG A 145 5.30 -13.06 -13.43
N ALA A 146 4.86 -13.31 -12.20
CA ALA A 146 3.84 -14.32 -11.94
C ALA A 146 2.48 -13.98 -12.55
N HIS A 147 2.21 -12.69 -12.81
CA HIS A 147 0.94 -12.23 -13.36
C HIS A 147 0.99 -11.71 -14.79
N ARG A 148 2.13 -11.84 -15.50
CA ARG A 148 2.33 -11.29 -16.85
C ARG A 148 1.33 -11.80 -17.89
N ASP A 149 0.83 -13.02 -17.72
CA ASP A 149 -0.08 -13.65 -18.68
C ASP A 149 -1.56 -13.40 -18.33
N THR A 150 -1.84 -12.91 -17.10
CA THR A 150 -3.19 -12.70 -16.58
C THR A 150 -3.55 -11.24 -16.39
N ALA A 151 -2.55 -10.37 -16.21
CA ALA A 151 -2.75 -8.95 -15.97
C ALA A 151 -1.89 -8.08 -16.90
N THR A 152 -2.43 -6.94 -17.29
CA THR A 152 -1.70 -5.91 -18.04
C THR A 152 -1.24 -4.77 -17.13
N GLU A 153 -1.88 -4.57 -15.99
CA GLU A 153 -1.60 -3.48 -15.07
C GLU A 153 -1.45 -3.98 -13.63
N ALA A 154 -0.49 -3.41 -12.91
CA ALA A 154 -0.35 -3.56 -11.47
C ALA A 154 -0.64 -2.23 -10.78
N LEU A 155 -1.51 -2.28 -9.78
CA LEU A 155 -1.93 -1.15 -8.97
C LEU A 155 -1.35 -1.28 -7.55
N VAL A 156 -1.01 -0.16 -6.94
CA VAL A 156 -0.58 -0.09 -5.54
C VAL A 156 -0.98 1.25 -4.94
N THR A 157 -1.35 1.25 -3.67
CA THR A 157 -1.53 2.49 -2.93
C THR A 157 -0.45 2.63 -1.87
N VAL A 158 0.01 3.86 -1.65
CA VAL A 158 1.02 4.17 -0.65
C VAL A 158 0.68 5.46 0.08
N ASP A 159 0.88 5.48 1.39
CA ASP A 159 0.74 6.69 2.20
C ASP A 159 1.68 7.79 1.69
N THR A 160 1.18 9.03 1.58
CA THR A 160 1.96 10.18 1.10
C THR A 160 3.16 10.48 1.98
N GLY A 161 3.08 10.17 3.27
CA GLY A 161 4.17 10.29 4.24
C GLY A 161 5.25 9.20 4.09
N ASN A 162 4.93 8.06 3.48
CA ASN A 162 5.87 6.95 3.31
C ASN A 162 6.83 7.18 2.12
N ARG A 163 7.78 8.09 2.33
CA ARG A 163 8.78 8.48 1.31
C ARG A 163 9.63 7.29 0.82
N ALA A 164 9.97 6.36 1.72
CA ALA A 164 10.80 5.20 1.40
C ALA A 164 10.09 4.27 0.40
N SER A 165 8.85 3.86 0.70
CA SER A 165 8.05 3.03 -0.19
C SER A 165 7.74 3.73 -1.51
N ARG A 166 7.40 5.04 -1.48
CA ARG A 166 7.18 5.82 -2.71
C ARG A 166 8.40 5.82 -3.62
N LYS A 167 9.60 6.09 -3.07
CA LYS A 167 10.86 6.06 -3.83
C LYS A 167 11.13 4.66 -4.41
N ALA A 168 10.87 3.61 -3.63
CA ALA A 168 11.06 2.24 -4.07
C ALA A 168 10.09 1.85 -5.19
N LEU A 169 8.81 2.23 -5.10
CA LEU A 169 7.80 2.00 -6.14
C LEU A 169 8.12 2.75 -7.44
N VAL A 170 8.50 4.02 -7.36
CA VAL A 170 8.93 4.79 -8.54
C VAL A 170 10.17 4.17 -9.19
N LYS A 171 11.15 3.72 -8.39
CA LYS A 171 12.33 2.97 -8.90
C LYS A 171 11.92 1.66 -9.56
N ALA A 172 10.86 1.00 -9.08
CA ALA A 172 10.27 -0.18 -9.69
C ALA A 172 9.39 0.14 -10.91
N GLY A 173 9.34 1.38 -11.39
CA GLY A 173 8.62 1.78 -12.60
C GLY A 173 7.15 2.12 -12.41
N PHE A 174 6.64 2.16 -11.18
CA PHE A 174 5.28 2.62 -10.91
C PHE A 174 5.15 4.13 -11.15
N LYS A 175 4.09 4.53 -11.82
CA LYS A 175 3.78 5.92 -12.13
C LYS A 175 2.61 6.41 -11.26
N PRO A 176 2.64 7.66 -10.78
CA PRO A 176 1.53 8.23 -10.02
C PRO A 176 0.27 8.37 -10.88
N GLY A 177 -0.86 7.87 -10.39
CA GLY A 177 -2.18 8.04 -10.97
C GLY A 177 -2.90 9.25 -10.36
N PHE A 178 -3.43 9.08 -9.13
CA PHE A 178 -4.06 10.18 -8.40
C PHE A 178 -3.77 10.12 -6.90
N ASN A 179 -3.80 11.30 -6.26
CA ASN A 179 -3.75 11.39 -4.81
C ASN A 179 -5.17 11.32 -4.25
N TYR A 180 -5.31 10.80 -3.02
CA TYR A 180 -6.58 10.85 -2.31
C TYR A 180 -6.36 11.11 -0.82
N ILE A 181 -7.35 11.74 -0.21
CA ILE A 181 -7.40 12.03 1.21
C ILE A 181 -8.74 11.56 1.76
N SER A 182 -8.72 10.97 2.94
CA SER A 182 -9.91 10.57 3.67
C SER A 182 -9.83 11.08 5.10
N VAL A 183 -10.89 11.73 5.55
CA VAL A 183 -11.01 12.31 6.89
C VAL A 183 -12.11 11.59 7.63
N ARG A 184 -11.76 11.08 8.81
CA ARG A 184 -12.65 10.40 9.74
C ARG A 184 -12.71 11.17 11.03
N VAL A 185 -13.90 11.36 11.56
CA VAL A 185 -14.15 12.07 12.82
C VAL A 185 -15.01 11.16 13.69
N ILE A 186 -14.54 10.90 14.92
CA ILE A 186 -15.26 10.06 15.91
C ILE A 186 -15.76 8.74 15.29
N GLY A 187 -14.86 8.05 14.57
CA GLY A 187 -15.18 6.77 13.94
C GLY A 187 -15.99 6.86 12.62
N SER A 188 -16.56 8.01 12.27
CA SER A 188 -17.33 8.20 11.03
C SER A 188 -16.52 8.92 9.95
N VAL A 189 -16.60 8.48 8.71
CA VAL A 189 -15.95 9.17 7.59
C VAL A 189 -16.73 10.43 7.26
N LEU A 190 -16.06 11.57 7.39
CA LEU A 190 -16.65 12.87 7.08
C LEU A 190 -16.65 13.13 5.56
N PHE A 191 -15.51 12.92 4.92
CA PHE A 191 -15.37 12.98 3.46
C PHE A 191 -14.13 12.23 2.97
N SER A 192 -14.14 11.92 1.68
CA SER A 192 -12.98 11.37 0.97
C SER A 192 -12.91 12.01 -0.41
N LEU A 193 -11.77 12.62 -0.72
CA LEU A 193 -11.52 13.36 -1.96
C LEU A 193 -10.34 12.76 -2.71
N ALA A 194 -10.41 12.81 -4.04
CA ALA A 194 -9.31 12.48 -4.94
C ALA A 194 -8.88 13.71 -5.73
N LEU A 195 -7.57 13.81 -5.95
CA LEU A 195 -6.93 14.88 -6.72
C LEU A 195 -6.21 14.24 -7.91
N LYS A 196 -6.71 14.54 -9.12
CA LYS A 196 -6.09 14.13 -10.39
C LYS A 196 -5.73 15.38 -11.20
N GLY A 197 -4.45 15.70 -11.27
CA GLY A 197 -4.02 17.00 -11.81
C GLY A 197 -4.57 18.16 -11.00
N ARG A 198 -5.39 19.01 -11.62
CA ARG A 198 -6.07 20.15 -10.98
C ARG A 198 -7.52 19.87 -10.56
N GLN A 199 -8.02 18.68 -10.84
CA GLN A 199 -9.39 18.30 -10.53
C GLN A 199 -9.48 17.67 -9.15
N VAL A 200 -10.46 18.13 -8.36
CA VAL A 200 -10.83 17.57 -7.07
C VAL A 200 -12.21 16.94 -7.20
N THR A 201 -12.33 15.68 -6.87
CA THR A 201 -13.58 14.92 -6.94
C THR A 201 -13.78 14.08 -5.69
N ARG A 202 -14.93 13.41 -5.54
CA ARG A 202 -15.08 12.37 -4.53
C ARG A 202 -14.14 11.20 -4.85
N ALA A 203 -13.51 10.60 -3.81
CA ALA A 203 -12.52 9.56 -4.01
C ALA A 203 -13.11 8.24 -4.52
N GLN A 204 -14.27 7.79 -3.98
CA GLN A 204 -14.85 6.51 -4.38
C GLN A 204 -15.14 6.40 -5.89
N PRO A 205 -15.76 7.40 -6.56
CA PRO A 205 -15.93 7.36 -8.02
C PRO A 205 -14.65 7.25 -8.83
N GLN A 206 -13.51 7.75 -8.32
CA GLN A 206 -12.22 7.56 -8.99
C GLN A 206 -11.74 6.11 -8.92
N PHE A 207 -11.96 5.43 -7.78
CA PHE A 207 -11.66 4.01 -7.65
C PHE A 207 -12.62 3.15 -8.48
N ASP A 208 -13.90 3.49 -8.52
CA ASP A 208 -14.91 2.80 -9.33
C ASP A 208 -14.60 2.95 -10.82
N GLY A 209 -14.15 4.12 -11.25
CA GLY A 209 -13.74 4.41 -12.62
C GLY A 209 -12.57 3.57 -13.13
N LEU A 210 -11.68 3.09 -12.25
CA LEU A 210 -10.62 2.16 -12.63
C LEU A 210 -11.18 0.82 -13.10
N SER A 211 -12.27 0.35 -12.47
CA SER A 211 -12.90 -0.92 -12.81
C SER A 211 -13.71 -0.87 -14.11
N LEU A 212 -14.05 0.33 -14.59
CA LEU A 212 -14.83 0.57 -15.80
C LEU A 212 -13.94 0.87 -17.04
N GLN A 213 -12.64 1.06 -16.86
CA GLN A 213 -11.71 1.21 -17.97
C GLN A 213 -11.49 -0.15 -18.61
N THR A 214 -12.30 -0.50 -19.60
CA THR A 214 -11.95 -1.55 -20.57
C THR A 214 -10.66 -1.13 -21.25
N PRO A 215 -9.69 -2.06 -21.43
CA PRO A 215 -8.50 -1.73 -22.18
C PRO A 215 -8.94 -1.28 -23.58
N ASN A 216 -8.58 -0.06 -23.98
CA ASN A 216 -8.67 0.33 -25.38
C ASN A 216 -7.84 -0.66 -26.19
N ASN A 217 -8.51 -1.36 -27.10
CA ASN A 217 -7.88 -2.19 -28.13
C ASN A 217 -6.90 -1.38 -28.94
#